data_5f1e34f909b0d0786412c4461a40d431
#
_entry.id   5f1e34f909b0d0786412c4461a40d431
#
_cell.length_a   1.000
_cell.length_b   1.000
_cell.length_c   1.000
_cell.angle_alpha   90.00
_cell.angle_beta   90.00
_cell.angle_gamma   90.00
#
_symmetry.space_group_name_H-M   'P 1'
#
loop_
_entity.id
_entity.type
_entity.pdbx_description
1 polymer ?
#
loop_
_entity_poly.entity_id
_entity_poly.type
_entity_poly.pdbx_seq_one_letter_code
_entity_poly.pdbx_strand_id
1 'polypeptide(L)'
;AIIEMLVPPNSGPVPHKHTQFQECFYVLEGEVEMQTREGKQTAKQGDLVHIPLDGPVHCFKNNASQNARLLCIVAPSGLDTFFEEVGRKIPAGTVPESVPPTPEQIAFANQTAEKYGQKLYPKDYFDK
;
A
#
# COMPACT_ATOMS: atom_id res chain seq x y z
N ALA A 1 -12.33 -4.39 6.37
CA ALA A 1 -11.37 -3.82 7.35
C ALA A 1 -11.10 -2.35 7.04
N ILE A 2 -10.79 -1.59 8.07
CA ILE A 2 -10.37 -0.19 7.97
C ILE A 2 -8.98 -0.09 8.59
N ILE A 3 -8.02 0.44 7.82
CA ILE A 3 -6.62 0.46 8.20
C ILE A 3 -6.08 1.88 8.03
N GLU A 4 -5.55 2.46 9.09
CA GLU A 4 -4.85 3.72 9.01
C GLU A 4 -3.39 3.46 8.62
N MET A 5 -2.94 4.10 7.55
CA MET A 5 -1.58 3.92 7.02
C MET A 5 -0.79 5.21 7.15
N LEU A 6 0.37 5.11 7.78
CA LEU A 6 1.39 6.17 7.76
C LEU A 6 2.37 5.87 6.64
N VAL A 7 2.51 6.80 5.70
CA VAL A 7 3.39 6.65 4.53
C VAL A 7 4.50 7.70 4.62
N PRO A 8 5.70 7.31 5.08
CA PRO A 8 6.84 8.23 5.15
C PRO A 8 7.29 8.70 3.77
N PRO A 9 8.09 9.78 3.70
CA PRO A 9 8.69 10.22 2.43
C PRO A 9 9.43 9.09 1.72
N ASN A 10 9.32 9.05 0.40
CA ASN A 10 9.94 8.07 -0.50
C ASN A 10 9.46 6.62 -0.31
N SER A 11 8.39 6.42 0.45
CA SER A 11 7.80 5.10 0.72
C SER A 11 6.55 4.86 -0.10
N GLY A 12 6.24 3.60 -0.27
CA GLY A 12 5.04 3.10 -0.93
C GLY A 12 5.23 1.62 -1.28
N PRO A 13 4.13 0.93 -1.60
CA PRO A 13 4.20 -0.48 -1.98
C PRO A 13 4.79 -0.65 -3.38
N VAL A 14 5.28 -1.85 -3.67
CA VAL A 14 5.58 -2.24 -5.05
C VAL A 14 4.29 -2.30 -5.87
N PRO A 15 4.37 -2.25 -7.22
CA PRO A 15 3.20 -2.48 -8.06
C PRO A 15 2.52 -3.80 -7.69
N HIS A 16 1.20 -3.75 -7.53
CA HIS A 16 0.43 -4.91 -7.09
C HIS A 16 -1.01 -4.84 -7.60
N LYS A 17 -1.69 -5.96 -7.50
CA LYS A 17 -3.09 -6.11 -7.90
C LYS A 17 -3.84 -6.87 -6.81
N HIS A 18 -5.09 -6.53 -6.59
CA HIS A 18 -5.99 -7.23 -5.68
C HIS A 18 -7.02 -8.02 -6.49
N THR A 19 -7.02 -9.34 -6.31
CA THR A 19 -7.92 -10.23 -7.07
C THR A 19 -9.19 -10.60 -6.32
N GLN A 20 -9.20 -10.42 -4.98
CA GLN A 20 -10.27 -10.93 -4.11
C GLN A 20 -10.93 -9.86 -3.25
N PHE A 21 -10.51 -8.60 -3.34
CA PHE A 21 -11.11 -7.51 -2.60
C PHE A 21 -11.01 -6.19 -3.36
N GLN A 22 -11.89 -5.28 -3.02
CA GLN A 22 -11.80 -3.88 -3.45
C GLN A 22 -11.16 -3.05 -2.34
N GLU A 23 -10.55 -1.94 -2.72
CA GLU A 23 -9.84 -1.04 -1.82
C GLU A 23 -10.18 0.42 -2.13
N CYS A 24 -10.41 1.20 -1.08
CA CYS A 24 -10.49 2.65 -1.18
C CYS A 24 -9.44 3.26 -0.27
N PHE A 25 -8.81 4.35 -0.70
CA PHE A 25 -8.03 5.21 0.20
C PHE A 25 -8.68 6.57 0.30
N TYR A 26 -8.81 7.05 1.51
CA TYR A 26 -9.09 8.45 1.78
C TYR A 26 -7.83 9.10 2.34
N VAL A 27 -7.37 10.19 1.72
CA VAL A 27 -6.15 10.88 2.17
C VAL A 27 -6.51 11.78 3.35
N LEU A 28 -6.01 11.42 4.54
CA LEU A 28 -6.23 12.18 5.78
C LEU A 28 -5.26 13.36 5.89
N GLU A 29 -4.00 13.16 5.52
CA GLU A 29 -2.95 14.18 5.57
C GLU A 29 -1.94 13.96 4.46
N GLY A 30 -1.38 15.04 3.94
CA GLY A 30 -0.34 14.98 2.92
C GLY A 30 -0.87 14.59 1.55
N GLU A 31 -0.01 13.99 0.76
CA GLU A 31 -0.35 13.56 -0.61
C GLU A 31 0.47 12.33 -1.01
N VAL A 32 -0.07 11.55 -1.93
CA VAL A 32 0.63 10.43 -2.56
C VAL A 32 0.40 10.46 -4.06
N GLU A 33 1.40 10.01 -4.83
CA GLU A 33 1.27 9.80 -6.27
C GLU A 33 0.81 8.37 -6.52
N MET A 34 -0.36 8.23 -7.12
CA MET A 34 -0.89 6.94 -7.59
C MET A 34 -0.41 6.68 -9.00
N GLN A 35 -0.07 5.43 -9.31
CA GLN A 35 0.36 5.02 -10.65
C GLN A 35 -0.35 3.76 -11.10
N THR A 36 -0.80 3.78 -12.36
CA THR A 36 -1.32 2.63 -13.11
C THR A 36 -0.70 2.65 -14.52
N ARG A 37 -1.07 1.71 -15.37
CA ARG A 37 -0.66 1.75 -16.79
C ARG A 37 -1.21 2.97 -17.54
N GLU A 38 -2.29 3.56 -17.07
CA GLU A 38 -2.90 4.75 -17.69
C GLU A 38 -2.18 6.05 -17.33
N GLY A 39 -1.29 6.02 -16.33
CA GLY A 39 -0.52 7.18 -15.93
C GLY A 39 -0.45 7.37 -14.42
N LYS A 40 -0.10 8.59 -14.05
CA LYS A 40 0.09 9.00 -12.66
C LYS A 40 -0.91 10.06 -12.27
N GLN A 41 -1.41 9.98 -11.04
CA GLN A 41 -2.30 10.97 -10.44
C GLN A 41 -1.87 11.25 -9.00
N THR A 42 -1.93 12.53 -8.62
CA THR A 42 -1.70 12.91 -7.23
C THR A 42 -3.02 12.90 -6.46
N ALA A 43 -3.06 12.14 -5.37
CA ALA A 43 -4.15 12.15 -4.41
C ALA A 43 -3.74 13.01 -3.22
N LYS A 44 -4.52 14.05 -2.94
CA LYS A 44 -4.27 15.06 -1.88
C LYS A 44 -5.25 14.88 -0.74
N GLN A 45 -5.00 15.56 0.37
CA GLN A 45 -5.90 15.59 1.52
C GLN A 45 -7.36 15.82 1.07
N GLY A 46 -8.24 14.94 1.51
CA GLY A 46 -9.66 14.96 1.15
C GLY A 46 -10.03 14.18 -0.10
N ASP A 47 -9.06 13.68 -0.87
CA ASP A 47 -9.34 12.86 -2.05
C ASP A 47 -9.61 11.40 -1.66
N LEU A 48 -10.50 10.78 -2.41
CA LEU A 48 -10.82 9.36 -2.32
C LEU A 48 -10.36 8.65 -3.60
N VAL A 49 -9.56 7.61 -3.44
CA VAL A 49 -9.13 6.74 -4.54
C VAL A 49 -9.83 5.40 -4.39
N HIS A 50 -10.49 4.93 -5.44
CA HIS A 50 -11.15 3.62 -5.46
C HIS A 50 -10.46 2.68 -6.43
N ILE A 51 -10.10 1.50 -5.93
CA ILE A 51 -9.55 0.41 -6.73
C ILE A 51 -10.54 -0.73 -6.69
N PRO A 52 -11.22 -1.02 -7.83
CA PRO A 52 -12.26 -2.04 -7.84
C PRO A 52 -11.71 -3.45 -7.64
N LEU A 53 -12.59 -4.36 -7.32
CA LEU A 53 -12.29 -5.79 -7.26
C LEU A 53 -11.68 -6.24 -8.57
N ASP A 54 -10.56 -6.96 -8.49
CA ASP A 54 -9.77 -7.41 -9.66
C ASP A 54 -9.40 -6.25 -10.61
N GLY A 55 -9.16 -5.08 -10.04
CA GLY A 55 -8.81 -3.87 -10.78
C GLY A 55 -7.38 -3.89 -11.34
N PRO A 56 -6.91 -2.75 -11.86
CA PRO A 56 -5.61 -2.68 -12.49
C PRO A 56 -4.46 -2.84 -11.51
N VAL A 57 -3.29 -3.21 -12.04
CA VAL A 57 -2.04 -3.13 -11.29
C VAL A 57 -1.78 -1.66 -10.94
N HIS A 58 -1.48 -1.39 -9.69
CA HIS A 58 -1.30 -0.05 -9.16
C HIS A 58 -0.22 -0.02 -8.09
N CYS A 59 0.27 1.17 -7.81
CA CYS A 59 1.08 1.47 -6.63
C CYS A 59 0.89 2.95 -6.27
N PHE A 60 1.37 3.32 -5.09
CA PHE A 60 1.45 4.72 -4.71
C PHE A 60 2.80 5.00 -4.07
N LYS A 61 3.19 6.27 -4.08
CA LYS A 61 4.44 6.72 -3.46
C LYS A 61 4.26 8.11 -2.86
N ASN A 62 4.82 8.31 -1.68
CA ASN A 62 4.92 9.63 -1.10
C ASN A 62 6.20 10.30 -1.63
N ASN A 63 6.05 11.24 -2.56
CA ASN A 63 7.16 12.03 -3.11
C ASN A 63 7.41 13.35 -2.38
N ALA A 64 6.62 13.63 -1.34
CA ALA A 64 6.76 14.84 -0.52
C ALA A 64 7.81 14.66 0.58
N SER A 65 8.13 15.75 1.27
CA SER A 65 9.09 15.77 2.37
C SER A 65 8.48 15.46 3.73
N GLN A 66 7.16 15.33 3.81
CA GLN A 66 6.40 15.05 5.02
C GLN A 66 5.66 13.72 4.91
N ASN A 67 5.29 13.14 6.06
CA ASN A 67 4.48 11.93 6.10
C ASN A 67 3.10 12.18 5.47
N ALA A 68 2.58 11.18 4.78
CA ALA A 68 1.19 11.12 4.39
C ALA A 68 0.45 10.14 5.30
N ARG A 69 -0.85 10.38 5.51
CA ARG A 69 -1.72 9.47 6.25
C ARG A 69 -2.93 9.14 5.39
N LEU A 70 -3.18 7.86 5.23
CA LEU A 70 -4.27 7.33 4.43
C LEU A 70 -5.19 6.50 5.32
N LEU A 71 -6.49 6.60 5.07
CA LEU A 71 -7.45 5.64 5.60
C LEU A 71 -7.77 4.65 4.49
N CYS A 72 -7.34 3.41 4.68
CA CYS A 72 -7.54 2.33 3.72
C CYS A 72 -8.75 1.49 4.14
N ILE A 73 -9.71 1.34 3.23
CA ILE A 73 -10.92 0.55 3.46
C ILE A 73 -10.94 -0.58 2.45
N VAL A 74 -10.94 -1.82 2.94
CA VAL A 74 -10.96 -3.02 2.11
C VAL A 74 -12.20 -3.86 2.39
N ALA A 75 -12.78 -4.41 1.34
CA ALA A 75 -13.95 -5.27 1.42
C ALA A 75 -13.87 -6.38 0.33
N PRO A 76 -13.97 -7.66 0.73
CA PRO A 76 -13.98 -8.16 2.10
C PRO A 76 -12.66 -7.94 2.84
N SER A 77 -12.66 -8.17 4.16
CA SER A 77 -11.46 -8.04 5.01
C SER A 77 -10.41 -9.10 4.66
N GLY A 78 -9.19 -8.90 5.12
CA GLY A 78 -8.07 -9.82 4.89
C GLY A 78 -6.71 -9.10 4.79
N LEU A 79 -6.70 -7.88 4.26
CA LEU A 79 -5.47 -7.09 4.17
C LEU A 79 -4.90 -6.75 5.55
N ASP A 80 -5.76 -6.54 6.52
CA ASP A 80 -5.39 -6.34 7.93
C ASP A 80 -4.64 -7.56 8.47
N THR A 81 -5.14 -8.77 8.21
CA THR A 81 -4.49 -10.02 8.61
C THR A 81 -3.15 -10.21 7.89
N PHE A 82 -3.09 -9.84 6.60
CA PHE A 82 -1.82 -9.84 5.86
C PHE A 82 -0.76 -8.98 6.56
N PHE A 83 -1.11 -7.75 6.93
CA PHE A 83 -0.18 -6.87 7.63
C PHE A 83 0.22 -7.40 9.01
N GLU A 84 -0.68 -8.06 9.72
CA GLU A 84 -0.34 -8.70 10.99
C GLU A 84 0.66 -9.83 10.83
N GLU A 85 0.57 -10.61 9.75
CA GLU A 85 1.49 -11.72 9.49
C GLU A 85 2.88 -11.25 9.05
N VAL A 86 2.97 -10.22 8.19
CA VAL A 86 4.23 -9.77 7.61
C VAL A 86 4.87 -8.62 8.39
N GLY A 87 4.10 -7.92 9.18
CA GLY A 87 4.53 -6.75 9.93
C GLY A 87 5.13 -7.11 11.28
N ARG A 88 5.70 -6.10 11.91
CA ARG A 88 6.19 -6.17 13.28
C ARG A 88 5.32 -5.26 14.15
N LYS A 89 4.81 -5.80 15.25
CA LYS A 89 4.07 -4.99 16.22
C LYS A 89 5.02 -4.03 16.94
N ILE A 90 4.59 -2.79 17.07
CA ILE A 90 5.31 -1.75 17.80
C ILE A 90 4.37 -1.15 18.85
N PRO A 91 4.90 -0.56 19.95
CA PRO A 91 4.06 0.12 20.94
C PRO A 91 3.28 1.27 20.30
N ALA A 92 2.04 1.47 20.77
CA ALA A 92 1.20 2.58 20.32
C ALA A 92 1.92 3.92 20.53
N GLY A 93 1.78 4.83 19.55
CA GLY A 93 2.38 6.16 19.58
C GLY A 93 3.86 6.21 19.20
N THR A 94 4.48 5.08 18.86
CA THR A 94 5.86 5.07 18.35
C THR A 94 5.85 5.11 16.83
N VAL A 95 6.89 5.76 16.26
CA VAL A 95 7.13 5.77 14.81
C VAL A 95 8.26 4.78 14.55
N PRO A 96 8.06 3.76 13.71
CA PRO A 96 9.11 2.79 13.44
C PRO A 96 10.24 3.43 12.62
N GLU A 97 11.47 2.97 12.87
CA GLU A 97 12.58 3.32 12.00
C GLU A 97 12.34 2.73 10.61
N SER A 98 12.63 3.53 9.58
CA SER A 98 12.56 3.06 8.20
C SER A 98 13.82 2.25 7.89
N VAL A 99 13.73 0.93 8.07
CA VAL A 99 14.81 0.00 7.75
C VAL A 99 14.41 -0.80 6.52
N PRO A 100 15.27 -0.88 5.49
CA PRO A 100 14.96 -1.70 4.32
C PRO A 100 14.72 -3.16 4.72
N PRO A 101 13.71 -3.82 4.13
CA PRO A 101 13.45 -5.22 4.43
C PRO A 101 14.58 -6.13 3.93
N THR A 102 14.85 -7.20 4.67
CA THR A 102 15.79 -8.23 4.24
C THR A 102 15.23 -9.03 3.06
N PRO A 103 16.09 -9.73 2.27
CA PRO A 103 15.61 -10.63 1.21
C PRO A 103 14.62 -11.68 1.72
N GLU A 104 14.84 -12.22 2.92
CA GLU A 104 13.94 -13.19 3.56
C GLU A 104 12.57 -12.58 3.89
N GLN A 105 12.55 -11.34 4.38
CA GLN A 105 11.31 -10.62 4.65
C GLN A 105 10.53 -10.34 3.37
N ILE A 106 11.21 -9.97 2.30
CA ILE A 106 10.60 -9.74 0.99
C ILE A 106 9.99 -11.04 0.45
N ALA A 107 10.74 -12.15 0.51
CA ALA A 107 10.26 -13.46 0.05
C ALA A 107 9.03 -13.91 0.85
N PHE A 108 9.05 -13.74 2.17
CA PHE A 108 7.92 -14.08 3.04
C PHE A 108 6.69 -13.22 2.73
N ALA A 109 6.87 -11.93 2.52
CA ALA A 109 5.79 -11.02 2.18
C ALA A 109 5.17 -11.39 0.82
N ASN A 110 6.00 -11.68 -0.19
CA ASN A 110 5.53 -12.09 -1.52
C ASN A 110 4.73 -13.38 -1.46
N GLN A 111 5.20 -14.37 -0.72
CA GLN A 111 4.51 -15.65 -0.55
C GLN A 111 3.19 -15.47 0.20
N THR A 112 3.20 -14.67 1.26
CA THR A 112 2.02 -14.42 2.09
C THR A 112 0.97 -13.58 1.35
N ALA A 113 1.39 -12.64 0.51
CA ALA A 113 0.49 -11.80 -0.27
C ALA A 113 -0.49 -12.62 -1.14
N GLU A 114 -0.01 -13.67 -1.79
CA GLU A 114 -0.85 -14.53 -2.63
C GLU A 114 -1.98 -15.19 -1.82
N LYS A 115 -1.71 -15.59 -0.59
CA LYS A 115 -2.69 -16.17 0.33
C LYS A 115 -3.87 -15.25 0.59
N TYR A 116 -3.64 -13.93 0.54
CA TYR A 116 -4.65 -12.90 0.81
C TYR A 116 -5.15 -12.19 -0.45
N GLY A 117 -4.97 -12.81 -1.62
CA GLY A 117 -5.51 -12.28 -2.86
C GLY A 117 -4.76 -11.09 -3.44
N GLN A 118 -3.49 -10.91 -3.07
CA GLN A 118 -2.61 -9.91 -3.66
C GLN A 118 -1.61 -10.57 -4.60
N LYS A 119 -1.43 -9.96 -5.77
CA LYS A 119 -0.38 -10.33 -6.71
C LYS A 119 0.62 -9.19 -6.78
N LEU A 120 1.88 -9.47 -6.46
CA LEU A 120 2.95 -8.48 -6.45
C LEU A 120 3.75 -8.57 -7.75
N TYR A 121 4.24 -7.41 -8.21
CA TYR A 121 5.00 -7.26 -9.44
C TYR A 121 6.35 -6.60 -9.14
N PRO A 122 7.35 -6.73 -10.04
CA PRO A 122 8.64 -6.07 -9.85
C PRO A 122 8.50 -4.55 -9.77
N LYS A 123 9.44 -3.90 -9.09
CA LYS A 123 9.45 -2.43 -8.92
C LYS A 123 9.44 -1.68 -10.25
N ASP A 124 10.06 -2.28 -11.29
CA ASP A 124 10.17 -1.70 -12.63
C ASP A 124 9.00 -2.06 -13.56
N TYR A 125 7.90 -2.60 -13.02
CA TYR A 125 6.75 -3.06 -13.80
C TYR A 125 6.21 -1.98 -14.75
N PHE A 126 6.15 -0.73 -14.29
CA PHE A 126 5.62 0.37 -15.08
C PHE A 126 6.65 0.99 -16.04
N ASP A 127 7.91 0.60 -15.92
CA ASP A 127 9.01 1.12 -16.75
C ASP A 127 9.16 0.36 -18.08
N LYS A 128 8.32 -0.66 -18.28
CA LYS A 128 8.38 -1.55 -19.45
C LYS A 128 7.19 -1.40 -20.38
#